data_f21e7d7ab4429666db940b9bf0385855
#
_entry.id   f21e7d7ab4429666db940b9bf0385855
#
_cell.length_a   1.000
_cell.length_b   1.000
_cell.length_c   1.000
_cell.angle_alpha   90.00
_cell.angle_beta   90.00
_cell.angle_gamma   90.00
#
_symmetry.space_group_name_H-M   'P 1'
#
loop_
_entity.id
_entity.type
_entity.pdbx_description
1 polymer ?
#
loop_
_entity_poly.entity_id
_entity_poly.type
_entity_poly.pdbx_seq_one_letter_code
_entity_poly.pdbx_strand_id
1 'polypeptide(L)'
;KGMGLAHVYGFLTFALVYILCISLIGGVALNIGGVLAILFAGAMMCGFDWFAFKNIRDEFATGKTLTSAIKSGYKKSLSLTLDAHIVLFLASLILYFASFGAAHAAALILMLGVVISAACTLGVTRFFLYIWLSQAKRKIAFCNFKREEAEEDE
;
A
#
# COMPACT_ATOMS: atom_id res chain seq x y z
N LYS A 1 -0.44 12.41 11.26
CA LYS A 1 0.86 12.92 10.78
C LYS A 1 1.84 11.76 10.54
N GLY A 2 2.11 10.91 11.53
CA GLY A 2 3.11 9.83 11.41
C GLY A 2 2.76 8.75 10.40
N MET A 3 1.49 8.37 10.30
CA MET A 3 1.03 7.41 9.29
C MET A 3 1.21 7.96 7.87
N GLY A 4 0.96 9.26 7.66
CA GLY A 4 1.21 9.90 6.36
C GLY A 4 2.70 9.92 6.00
N LEU A 5 3.60 10.13 6.97
CA LEU A 5 5.04 10.04 6.72
C LEU A 5 5.46 8.61 6.33
N ALA A 6 4.96 7.59 7.02
CA ALA A 6 5.24 6.18 6.67
C ALA A 6 4.77 5.86 5.24
N HIS A 7 3.58 6.35 4.85
CA HIS A 7 3.08 6.21 3.49
C HIS A 7 3.99 6.91 2.46
N VAL A 8 4.41 8.15 2.71
CA VAL A 8 5.30 8.89 1.79
C VAL A 8 6.61 8.13 1.55
N TYR A 9 7.25 7.63 2.60
CA TYR A 9 8.47 6.82 2.47
C TYR A 9 8.20 5.49 1.75
N GLY A 10 7.08 4.82 2.06
CA GLY A 10 6.66 3.63 1.35
C GLY A 10 6.44 3.88 -0.13
N PHE A 11 5.75 4.98 -0.48
CA PHE A 11 5.49 5.37 -1.86
C PHE A 11 6.75 5.77 -2.63
N LEU A 12 7.68 6.49 -1.99
CA LEU A 12 8.99 6.81 -2.59
C LEU A 12 9.79 5.54 -2.89
N THR A 13 9.80 4.58 -1.95
CA THR A 13 10.45 3.28 -2.15
C THR A 13 9.79 2.51 -3.28
N PHE A 14 8.46 2.49 -3.33
CA PHE A 14 7.70 1.89 -4.42
C PHE A 14 8.08 2.50 -5.77
N ALA A 15 8.06 3.83 -5.90
CA ALA A 15 8.37 4.52 -7.14
C ALA A 15 9.80 4.22 -7.61
N LEU A 16 10.78 4.24 -6.68
CA LEU A 16 12.17 3.97 -6.98
C LEU A 16 12.38 2.53 -7.45
N VAL A 17 11.85 1.55 -6.71
CA VAL A 17 11.97 0.12 -7.06
C VAL A 17 11.25 -0.17 -8.37
N TYR A 18 10.08 0.44 -8.59
CA TYR A 18 9.29 0.22 -9.80
C TYR A 18 9.99 0.75 -11.05
N ILE A 19 10.52 1.98 -11.00
CA ILE A 19 11.29 2.58 -12.09
C ILE A 19 12.54 1.73 -12.37
N LEU A 20 13.24 1.30 -11.33
CA LEU A 20 14.42 0.46 -11.44
C LEU A 20 14.09 -0.89 -12.10
N CYS A 21 13.02 -1.55 -11.70
CA CYS A 21 12.58 -2.81 -12.30
C CYS A 21 12.21 -2.65 -13.79
N ILE A 22 11.47 -1.59 -14.15
CA ILE A 22 11.14 -1.30 -15.55
C ILE A 22 12.42 -1.02 -16.36
N SER A 23 13.38 -0.30 -15.79
CA SER A 23 14.65 0.02 -16.46
C SER A 23 15.54 -1.21 -16.69
N LEU A 24 15.49 -2.19 -15.78
CA LEU A 24 16.25 -3.44 -15.90
C LEU A 24 15.65 -4.42 -16.94
N ILE A 25 14.36 -4.34 -17.17
CA ILE A 25 13.69 -5.16 -18.17
C ILE A 25 13.90 -4.51 -19.54
N GLY A 26 15.00 -4.88 -20.22
CA GLY A 26 15.28 -4.40 -21.56
C GLY A 26 14.17 -4.71 -22.55
N GLY A 27 13.78 -3.73 -23.38
CA GLY A 27 12.79 -3.90 -24.43
C GLY A 27 11.36 -3.56 -24.07
N VAL A 28 11.07 -3.12 -22.84
CA VAL A 28 9.74 -2.60 -22.48
C VAL A 28 9.67 -1.12 -22.87
N ALA A 29 9.10 -0.83 -24.02
CA ALA A 29 8.84 0.54 -24.43
C ALA A 29 7.71 1.14 -23.56
N LEU A 30 8.01 2.26 -22.89
CA LEU A 30 7.01 3.07 -22.20
C LEU A 30 6.07 3.69 -23.26
N ASN A 31 4.87 3.14 -23.34
CA ASN A 31 3.77 3.66 -24.14
C ASN A 31 2.69 4.27 -23.20
N ILE A 32 1.66 4.87 -23.77
CA ILE A 32 0.54 5.46 -23.01
C ILE A 32 -0.08 4.43 -22.05
N GLY A 33 -0.27 3.18 -22.49
CA GLY A 33 -0.78 2.10 -21.63
C GLY A 33 0.14 1.77 -20.47
N GLY A 34 1.46 1.78 -20.68
CA GLY A 34 2.45 1.61 -19.62
C GLY A 34 2.43 2.72 -18.59
N VAL A 35 2.29 3.98 -19.02
CA VAL A 35 2.13 5.12 -18.12
C VAL A 35 0.86 4.99 -17.27
N LEU A 36 -0.27 4.61 -17.89
CA LEU A 36 -1.52 4.34 -17.16
C LEU A 36 -1.37 3.20 -16.18
N ALA A 37 -0.64 2.14 -16.52
CA ALA A 37 -0.37 1.03 -15.61
C ALA A 37 0.45 1.46 -14.39
N ILE A 38 1.45 2.34 -14.56
CA ILE A 38 2.24 2.91 -13.47
C ILE A 38 1.36 3.74 -12.52
N LEU A 39 0.54 4.63 -13.09
CA LEU A 39 -0.38 5.47 -12.32
C LEU A 39 -1.40 4.62 -11.56
N PHE A 40 -1.93 3.58 -12.19
CA PHE A 40 -2.88 2.66 -11.55
C PHE A 40 -2.25 1.89 -10.39
N ALA A 41 -1.04 1.35 -10.55
CA ALA A 41 -0.33 0.66 -9.48
C ALA A 41 -0.01 1.59 -8.29
N GLY A 42 0.37 2.85 -8.56
CA GLY A 42 0.56 3.86 -7.53
C GLY A 42 -0.73 4.23 -6.79
N ALA A 43 -1.83 4.41 -7.53
CA ALA A 43 -3.15 4.67 -6.93
C ALA A 43 -3.63 3.51 -6.06
N MET A 44 -3.40 2.27 -6.47
CA MET A 44 -3.68 1.08 -5.67
C MET A 44 -2.91 1.09 -4.36
N MET A 45 -1.61 1.35 -4.39
CA MET A 45 -0.80 1.41 -3.18
C MET A 45 -1.35 2.45 -2.20
N CYS A 46 -1.67 3.66 -2.69
CA CYS A 46 -2.28 4.71 -1.86
C CYS A 46 -3.61 4.27 -1.25
N GLY A 47 -4.46 3.61 -2.01
CA GLY A 47 -5.77 3.13 -1.56
C GLY A 47 -5.65 2.07 -0.46
N PHE A 48 -4.76 1.10 -0.62
CA PHE A 48 -4.57 0.03 0.38
C PHE A 48 -3.88 0.53 1.65
N ASP A 49 -2.91 1.42 1.55
CA ASP A 49 -2.30 2.06 2.71
C ASP A 49 -3.33 2.88 3.49
N TRP A 50 -4.18 3.66 2.79
CA TRP A 50 -5.27 4.40 3.42
C TRP A 50 -6.25 3.45 4.13
N PHE A 51 -6.62 2.33 3.50
CA PHE A 51 -7.50 1.33 4.10
C PHE A 51 -6.88 0.68 5.33
N ALA A 52 -5.59 0.33 5.29
CA ALA A 52 -4.87 -0.20 6.44
C ALA A 52 -4.84 0.81 7.60
N PHE A 53 -4.59 2.08 7.31
CA PHE A 53 -4.56 3.14 8.33
C PHE A 53 -5.94 3.43 8.91
N LYS A 54 -7.00 3.33 8.11
CA LYS A 54 -8.37 3.41 8.61
C LYS A 54 -8.65 2.29 9.60
N ASN A 55 -8.37 1.04 9.23
CA ASN A 55 -8.56 -0.11 10.12
C ASN A 55 -7.75 0.01 11.43
N ILE A 56 -6.52 0.55 11.38
CA ILE A 56 -5.73 0.80 12.60
C ILE A 56 -6.42 1.84 13.49
N ARG A 57 -6.96 2.90 12.90
CA ARG A 57 -7.67 3.94 13.65
C ARG A 57 -8.93 3.39 14.30
N ASP A 58 -9.72 2.61 13.56
CA ASP A 58 -10.95 2.00 14.07
C ASP A 58 -10.63 1.04 15.24
N GLU A 59 -9.60 0.21 15.10
CA GLU A 59 -9.15 -0.69 16.16
C GLU A 59 -8.59 0.06 17.40
N PHE A 60 -8.00 1.23 17.22
CA PHE A 60 -7.56 2.07 18.34
C PHE A 60 -8.73 2.74 19.05
N ALA A 61 -9.77 3.16 18.32
CA ALA A 61 -10.99 3.75 18.87
C ALA A 61 -11.72 2.77 19.81
N THR A 62 -11.65 1.45 19.54
CA THR A 62 -12.20 0.41 20.44
C THR A 62 -11.45 0.24 21.77
N GLY A 63 -10.51 1.12 22.11
CA GLY A 63 -9.78 1.09 23.39
C GLY A 63 -8.50 0.24 23.40
N LYS A 64 -8.09 -0.35 22.28
CA LYS A 64 -6.85 -1.13 22.21
C LYS A 64 -5.61 -0.26 22.39
N THR A 65 -4.53 -0.87 22.89
CA THR A 65 -3.22 -0.19 22.89
C THR A 65 -2.75 0.05 21.46
N LEU A 66 -1.95 1.10 21.25
CA LEU A 66 -1.50 1.49 19.90
C LEU A 66 -0.81 0.33 19.15
N THR A 67 0.05 -0.42 19.83
CA THR A 67 0.75 -1.58 19.24
C THR A 67 -0.23 -2.69 18.86
N SER A 68 -1.22 -2.96 19.71
CA SER A 68 -2.26 -3.95 19.43
C SER A 68 -3.17 -3.50 18.29
N ALA A 69 -3.55 -2.22 18.25
CA ALA A 69 -4.36 -1.63 17.18
C ALA A 69 -3.66 -1.71 15.81
N ILE A 70 -2.35 -1.42 15.75
CA ILE A 70 -1.56 -1.57 14.53
C ILE A 70 -1.55 -3.02 14.06
N LYS A 71 -1.26 -3.96 14.96
CA LYS A 71 -1.23 -5.39 14.63
C LYS A 71 -2.60 -5.89 14.14
N SER A 72 -3.67 -5.54 14.85
CA SER A 72 -5.05 -5.91 14.47
C SER A 72 -5.49 -5.26 13.17
N GLY A 73 -5.25 -3.95 12.99
CA GLY A 73 -5.64 -3.20 11.80
C GLY A 73 -4.97 -3.72 10.52
N TYR A 74 -3.65 -4.00 10.58
CA TYR A 74 -2.97 -4.62 9.47
C TYR A 74 -3.47 -6.05 9.20
N LYS A 75 -3.73 -6.85 10.23
CA LYS A 75 -4.28 -8.20 10.06
C LYS A 75 -5.65 -8.16 9.39
N LYS A 76 -6.50 -7.19 9.74
CA LYS A 76 -7.84 -7.01 9.17
C LYS A 76 -7.80 -6.55 7.71
N SER A 77 -6.82 -5.69 7.35
CA SER A 77 -6.65 -5.22 5.98
C SER A 77 -5.91 -6.21 5.09
N LEU A 78 -5.14 -7.15 5.66
CA LEU A 78 -4.29 -8.08 4.93
C LEU A 78 -5.08 -8.92 3.92
N SER A 79 -6.20 -9.52 4.33
CA SER A 79 -7.01 -10.39 3.49
C SER A 79 -7.49 -9.64 2.24
N LEU A 80 -8.17 -8.50 2.43
CA LEU A 80 -8.67 -7.70 1.30
C LEU A 80 -7.53 -7.22 0.39
N THR A 81 -6.40 -6.79 0.97
CA THR A 81 -5.25 -6.32 0.21
C THR A 81 -4.65 -7.43 -0.63
N LEU A 82 -4.47 -8.63 -0.06
CA LEU A 82 -3.95 -9.80 -0.79
C LEU A 82 -4.90 -10.27 -1.87
N ASP A 83 -6.20 -10.39 -1.55
CA ASP A 83 -7.21 -10.84 -2.50
C ASP A 83 -7.26 -9.91 -3.73
N ALA A 84 -7.26 -8.59 -3.51
CA ALA A 84 -7.26 -7.62 -4.59
C ALA A 84 -5.98 -7.68 -5.44
N HIS A 85 -4.80 -7.83 -4.83
CA HIS A 85 -3.55 -7.96 -5.57
C HIS A 85 -3.50 -9.27 -6.38
N ILE A 86 -4.00 -10.38 -5.83
CA ILE A 86 -4.08 -11.66 -6.55
C ILE A 86 -5.01 -11.54 -7.78
N VAL A 87 -6.20 -10.96 -7.60
CA VAL A 87 -7.14 -10.76 -8.72
C VAL A 87 -6.55 -9.89 -9.80
N LEU A 88 -5.90 -8.78 -9.44
CA LEU A 88 -5.28 -7.88 -10.42
C LEU A 88 -4.04 -8.48 -11.07
N PHE A 89 -3.27 -9.27 -10.35
CA PHE A 89 -2.16 -10.02 -10.93
C PHE A 89 -2.65 -11.03 -11.96
N LEU A 90 -3.69 -11.80 -11.66
CA LEU A 90 -4.29 -12.74 -12.61
C LEU A 90 -4.88 -12.02 -13.82
N ALA A 91 -5.58 -10.89 -13.62
CA ALA A 91 -6.11 -10.09 -14.72
C ALA A 91 -4.99 -9.55 -15.63
N SER A 92 -3.91 -9.04 -15.05
CA SER A 92 -2.75 -8.56 -15.83
C SER A 92 -2.02 -9.70 -16.54
N LEU A 93 -1.98 -10.89 -15.96
CA LEU A 93 -1.40 -12.09 -16.56
C LEU A 93 -2.24 -12.55 -17.78
N ILE A 94 -3.57 -12.58 -17.66
CA ILE A 94 -4.48 -12.89 -18.77
C ILE A 94 -4.28 -11.85 -19.88
N LEU A 95 -4.24 -10.56 -19.55
CA LEU A 95 -4.02 -9.50 -20.51
C LEU A 95 -2.65 -9.65 -21.21
N TYR A 96 -1.62 -10.05 -20.50
CA TYR A 96 -0.28 -10.30 -21.06
C TYR A 96 -0.31 -11.37 -22.14
N PHE A 97 -0.99 -12.50 -21.92
CA PHE A 97 -1.07 -13.59 -22.90
C PHE A 97 -2.08 -13.31 -24.03
N ALA A 98 -3.14 -12.54 -23.76
CA ALA A 98 -4.18 -12.25 -24.73
C ALA A 98 -3.86 -11.06 -25.65
N SER A 99 -2.87 -10.24 -25.32
CA SER A 99 -2.56 -9.00 -26.05
C SER A 99 -1.23 -9.05 -26.79
N PHE A 100 -1.09 -8.14 -27.78
CA PHE A 100 0.12 -7.99 -28.60
C PHE A 100 0.57 -6.52 -28.62
N GLY A 101 1.84 -6.27 -28.92
CA GLY A 101 2.39 -4.93 -29.10
C GLY A 101 2.31 -4.07 -27.85
N ALA A 102 1.72 -2.89 -27.98
CA ALA A 102 1.65 -1.88 -26.90
C ALA A 102 0.88 -2.35 -25.67
N ALA A 103 -0.20 -3.12 -25.87
CA ALA A 103 -1.01 -3.64 -24.76
C ALA A 103 -0.28 -4.75 -23.99
N HIS A 104 0.52 -5.57 -24.66
CA HIS A 104 1.37 -6.59 -24.04
C HIS A 104 2.42 -5.95 -23.11
N ALA A 105 3.09 -4.89 -23.56
CA ALA A 105 4.04 -4.15 -22.73
C ALA A 105 3.36 -3.49 -21.50
N ALA A 106 2.17 -2.91 -21.70
CA ALA A 106 1.38 -2.32 -20.60
C ALA A 106 0.96 -3.36 -19.56
N ALA A 107 0.54 -4.56 -20.00
CA ALA A 107 0.18 -5.66 -19.12
C ALA A 107 1.37 -6.13 -18.26
N LEU A 108 2.57 -6.21 -18.83
CA LEU A 108 3.78 -6.57 -18.12
C LEU A 108 4.13 -5.50 -17.07
N ILE A 109 4.07 -4.22 -17.45
CA ILE A 109 4.29 -3.10 -16.51
C ILE A 109 3.28 -3.17 -15.35
N LEU A 110 1.99 -3.41 -15.64
CA LEU A 110 0.95 -3.55 -14.64
C LEU A 110 1.22 -4.72 -13.69
N MET A 111 1.57 -5.88 -14.23
CA MET A 111 1.89 -7.07 -13.44
C MET A 111 3.03 -6.82 -12.44
N LEU A 112 4.11 -6.18 -12.89
CA LEU A 112 5.21 -5.78 -12.02
C LEU A 112 4.76 -4.78 -10.96
N GLY A 113 3.96 -3.78 -11.36
CA GLY A 113 3.44 -2.77 -10.45
C GLY A 113 2.58 -3.36 -9.33
N VAL A 114 1.74 -4.34 -9.64
CA VAL A 114 0.91 -5.05 -8.66
C VAL A 114 1.77 -5.81 -7.65
N VAL A 115 2.81 -6.51 -8.09
CA VAL A 115 3.72 -7.25 -7.18
C VAL A 115 4.50 -6.29 -6.28
N ILE A 116 5.06 -5.22 -6.84
CA ILE A 116 5.87 -4.24 -6.09
C ILE A 116 4.96 -3.47 -5.11
N SER A 117 3.74 -3.08 -5.52
CA SER A 117 2.80 -2.39 -4.63
C SER A 117 2.39 -3.27 -3.45
N ALA A 118 2.14 -4.56 -3.67
CA ALA A 118 1.87 -5.51 -2.59
C ALA A 118 3.03 -5.58 -1.58
N ALA A 119 4.26 -5.74 -2.07
CA ALA A 119 5.44 -5.80 -1.22
C ALA A 119 5.65 -4.50 -0.43
N CYS A 120 5.44 -3.33 -1.06
CA CYS A 120 5.59 -2.03 -0.40
C CYS A 120 4.49 -1.77 0.63
N THR A 121 3.23 -2.02 0.30
CA THR A 121 2.09 -1.82 1.23
C THR A 121 2.19 -2.73 2.45
N LEU A 122 2.46 -4.03 2.24
CA LEU A 122 2.47 -5.01 3.33
C LEU A 122 3.77 -5.02 4.14
N GLY A 123 4.90 -4.71 3.49
CA GLY A 123 6.22 -4.75 4.10
C GLY A 123 6.76 -3.37 4.46
N VAL A 124 7.05 -2.57 3.43
CA VAL A 124 7.81 -1.31 3.57
C VAL A 124 7.06 -0.27 4.39
N THR A 125 5.79 0.00 4.07
CA THR A 125 4.97 0.98 4.79
C THR A 125 4.80 0.59 6.26
N ARG A 126 4.58 -0.70 6.52
CA ARG A 126 4.48 -1.24 7.88
C ARG A 126 5.78 -1.10 8.65
N PHE A 127 6.93 -1.41 8.02
CA PHE A 127 8.26 -1.30 8.62
C PHE A 127 8.56 0.15 9.01
N PHE A 128 8.34 1.11 8.12
CA PHE A 128 8.51 2.52 8.41
C PHE A 128 7.60 3.01 9.53
N LEU A 129 6.35 2.55 9.55
CA LEU A 129 5.44 2.90 10.64
C LEU A 129 5.96 2.44 12.01
N TYR A 130 6.51 1.23 12.10
CA TYR A 130 7.11 0.73 13.35
C TYR A 130 8.35 1.51 13.76
N ILE A 131 9.25 1.85 12.83
CA ILE A 131 10.45 2.64 13.11
C ILE A 131 10.05 4.03 13.64
N TRP A 132 9.16 4.72 12.96
CA TRP A 132 8.73 6.06 13.38
C TRP A 132 8.02 6.04 14.74
N LEU A 133 7.23 5.01 15.01
CA LEU A 133 6.60 4.83 16.32
C LEU A 133 7.60 4.55 17.44
N SER A 134 8.68 3.84 17.16
CA SER A 134 9.73 3.57 18.16
C SER A 134 10.46 4.84 18.57
N GLN A 135 10.62 5.80 17.66
CA GLN A 135 11.33 7.06 17.88
C GLN A 135 10.43 8.19 18.42
N ALA A 136 9.11 8.09 18.28
CA ALA A 136 8.19 9.13 18.70
C ALA A 136 8.04 9.19 20.23
N LYS A 137 8.36 10.33 20.84
CA LYS A 137 8.18 10.59 22.31
C LYS A 137 6.71 10.54 22.73
N ARG A 138 5.78 10.99 21.88
CA ARG A 138 4.32 10.97 22.09
C ARG A 138 3.64 10.21 20.97
N LYS A 139 3.60 8.88 21.08
CA LYS A 139 3.13 7.96 20.03
C LYS A 139 1.69 8.22 19.57
N ILE A 140 0.80 8.48 20.51
CA ILE A 140 -0.63 8.74 20.21
C ILE A 140 -0.81 10.08 19.47
N ALA A 141 -0.19 11.14 19.98
CA ALA A 141 -0.25 12.47 19.35
C ALA A 141 0.42 12.48 17.96
N PHE A 142 1.46 11.68 17.75
CA PHE A 142 2.14 11.54 16.48
C PHE A 142 1.23 10.91 15.42
N CYS A 143 0.44 9.90 15.78
CA CYS A 143 -0.54 9.28 14.89
C CYS A 143 -1.82 10.10 14.74
N ASN A 144 -2.04 11.12 15.59
CA ASN A 144 -3.26 11.94 15.64
C ASN A 144 -4.53 11.08 15.84
N PHE A 145 -4.45 10.09 16.72
CA PHE A 145 -5.60 9.28 17.10
C PHE A 145 -6.40 9.97 18.21
N LYS A 146 -7.72 9.99 18.06
CA LYS A 146 -8.66 10.32 19.11
C LYS A 146 -9.28 9.02 19.61
N ARG A 147 -9.43 8.86 20.93
CA ARG A 147 -10.37 7.90 21.51
C ARG A 147 -11.74 8.56 21.48
N GLU A 148 -12.76 7.84 21.08
CA GLU A 148 -14.12 8.18 21.44
C GLU A 148 -14.17 7.97 22.96
N GLU A 149 -14.29 9.06 23.72
CA GLU A 149 -14.67 8.97 25.13
C GLU A 149 -16.05 8.30 25.11
N ALA A 150 -16.21 7.18 25.80
CA ALA A 150 -17.51 6.62 26.03
C ALA A 150 -18.34 7.73 26.68
N GLU A 151 -19.41 8.17 26.01
CA GLU A 151 -20.43 8.97 26.64
C GLU A 151 -20.89 8.14 27.84
N GLU A 152 -20.54 8.56 29.04
CA GLU A 152 -21.14 8.05 30.25
C GLU A 152 -22.61 8.45 30.14
N ASP A 153 -23.46 7.47 29.84
CA ASP A 153 -24.91 7.61 29.97
C ASP A 153 -25.19 7.94 31.43
N GLU A 154 -25.50 9.23 31.73
CA GLU A 154 -26.18 9.65 32.95
C GLU A 154 -27.65 9.24 32.94
#